data_a941c8ac895f9f44e413141a9c9a6cd8
#
_entry.id   a941c8ac895f9f44e413141a9c9a6cd8
#
_cell.length_a   1.000
_cell.length_b   1.000
_cell.length_c   1.000
_cell.angle_alpha   90.00
_cell.angle_beta   90.00
_cell.angle_gamma   90.00
#
_symmetry.space_group_name_H-M   'P 1'
#
loop_
_entity.id
_entity.type
_entity.pdbx_description
1 polymer ?
#
loop_
_entity_poly.entity_id
_entity_poly.type
_entity_poly.pdbx_seq_one_letter_code
_entity_poly.pdbx_strand_id
1 'polypeptide(L)'
;MNTNPALQLPEDATLEQAAALAATLPAALAQGEGVFSVDASALKSYDTSTIALLLQARRGAQAAGRGFTVTGAPAQLVQLAALYGVEELLSVSS
;
A
#
# COMPACT_ATOMS: atom_id res chain seq x y z
N MET A 1 -5.05 -1.46 22.57
CA MET A 1 -5.81 -0.74 21.55
C MET A 1 -5.43 -1.18 20.17
N ASN A 2 -6.39 -1.57 19.39
CA ASN A 2 -6.13 -2.09 18.06
C ASN A 2 -6.28 -1.01 17.01
N THR A 3 -5.23 -0.83 16.25
CA THR A 3 -5.29 0.04 15.09
C THR A 3 -5.46 -0.84 13.86
N ASN A 4 -6.64 -0.82 13.29
CA ASN A 4 -6.88 -1.58 12.07
C ASN A 4 -6.23 -0.87 10.89
N PRO A 5 -5.60 -1.62 9.97
CA PRO A 5 -5.07 -0.98 8.77
C PRO A 5 -6.21 -0.43 7.94
N ALA A 6 -5.94 0.68 7.25
CA ALA A 6 -6.91 1.27 6.35
C ALA A 6 -7.12 0.40 5.11
N LEU A 7 -6.09 -0.34 4.71
CA LEU A 7 -6.15 -1.26 3.60
C LEU A 7 -5.31 -2.48 3.95
N GLN A 8 -5.87 -3.67 3.74
CA GLN A 8 -5.15 -4.91 3.94
C GLN A 8 -4.97 -5.59 2.60
N LEU A 9 -3.72 -5.84 2.22
CA LEU A 9 -3.43 -6.51 0.95
C LEU A 9 -3.65 -8.01 1.09
N PRO A 10 -4.27 -8.64 0.08
CA PRO A 10 -4.44 -10.10 0.08
C PRO A 10 -3.13 -10.80 -0.21
N GLU A 11 -3.15 -12.12 -0.26
CA GLU A 11 -1.95 -12.89 -0.61
C GLU A 11 -1.46 -12.56 -2.02
N ASP A 12 -2.38 -12.28 -2.93
CA ASP A 12 -2.05 -11.98 -4.33
C ASP A 12 -2.47 -10.54 -4.64
N ALA A 13 -1.51 -9.71 -4.98
CA ALA A 13 -1.75 -8.33 -5.38
C ALA A 13 -1.14 -8.03 -6.76
N THR A 14 -1.12 -9.03 -7.63
CA THR A 14 -0.69 -8.86 -9.02
C THR A 14 -1.77 -8.14 -9.83
N LEU A 15 -1.58 -8.02 -11.11
CA LEU A 15 -2.30 -7.10 -11.98
C LEU A 15 -3.81 -6.98 -11.74
N GLU A 16 -4.55 -8.09 -11.76
CA GLU A 16 -6.01 -8.04 -11.62
C GLU A 16 -6.43 -7.63 -10.22
N GLN A 17 -5.77 -8.20 -9.22
CA GLN A 17 -6.07 -7.90 -7.83
C GLN A 17 -5.68 -6.46 -7.50
N ALA A 18 -4.56 -5.99 -8.03
CA ALA A 18 -4.13 -4.62 -7.82
C ALA A 18 -5.15 -3.64 -8.41
N ALA A 19 -5.68 -3.93 -9.59
CA ALA A 19 -6.69 -3.08 -10.21
C ALA A 19 -7.97 -3.05 -9.38
N ALA A 20 -8.39 -4.20 -8.86
CA ALA A 20 -9.57 -4.27 -8.01
C ALA A 20 -9.37 -3.49 -6.71
N LEU A 21 -8.20 -3.60 -6.12
CA LEU A 21 -7.87 -2.87 -4.89
C LEU A 21 -7.80 -1.37 -5.15
N ALA A 22 -7.24 -0.97 -6.29
CA ALA A 22 -7.17 0.44 -6.65
C ALA A 22 -8.57 1.07 -6.73
N ALA A 23 -9.55 0.30 -7.19
CA ALA A 23 -10.92 0.78 -7.28
C ALA A 23 -11.54 1.04 -5.90
N THR A 24 -11.01 0.44 -4.84
CA THR A 24 -11.50 0.64 -3.48
C THR A 24 -10.83 1.83 -2.78
N LEU A 25 -9.75 2.36 -3.34
CA LEU A 25 -8.97 3.40 -2.66
C LEU A 25 -9.77 4.66 -2.35
N PRO A 26 -10.59 5.22 -3.26
CA PRO A 26 -11.32 6.44 -2.92
C PRO A 26 -12.19 6.27 -1.68
N ALA A 27 -12.90 5.17 -1.57
CA ALA A 27 -13.75 4.92 -0.40
C ALA A 27 -12.91 4.72 0.86
N ALA A 28 -11.82 3.96 0.74
CA ALA A 28 -10.94 3.70 1.88
C ALA A 28 -10.28 4.99 2.37
N LEU A 29 -9.87 5.86 1.46
CA LEU A 29 -9.24 7.13 1.81
C LEU A 29 -10.22 8.10 2.44
N ALA A 30 -11.49 8.00 2.07
CA ALA A 30 -12.52 8.86 2.64
C ALA A 30 -12.92 8.46 4.06
N GLN A 31 -12.56 7.25 4.48
CA GLN A 31 -12.90 6.77 5.81
C GLN A 31 -11.76 7.03 6.78
N GLY A 32 -12.07 7.58 7.93
CA GLY A 32 -11.08 7.81 8.98
C GLY A 32 -10.18 9.01 8.71
N GLU A 33 -9.24 9.19 9.61
CA GLU A 33 -8.31 10.31 9.60
C GLU A 33 -6.93 9.81 9.99
N GLY A 34 -5.93 10.68 9.86
CA GLY A 34 -4.58 10.37 10.27
C GLY A 34 -3.87 9.52 9.23
N VAL A 35 -2.94 8.68 9.68
CA VAL A 35 -2.11 7.90 8.78
C VAL A 35 -2.93 6.82 8.07
N PHE A 36 -2.80 6.78 6.75
CA PHE A 36 -3.40 5.71 5.95
C PHE A 36 -2.40 4.56 5.93
N SER A 37 -2.67 3.51 6.68
CA SER A 37 -1.75 2.39 6.79
C SER A 37 -2.21 1.23 5.93
N VAL A 38 -1.24 0.63 5.22
CA VAL A 38 -1.47 -0.54 4.38
C VAL A 38 -0.75 -1.72 5.01
N ASP A 39 -1.48 -2.79 5.27
CA ASP A 39 -0.92 -4.01 5.82
C ASP A 39 -0.58 -4.96 4.66
N ALA A 40 0.70 -5.20 4.46
CA ALA A 40 1.19 -6.08 3.40
C ALA A 40 1.68 -7.42 3.94
N SER A 41 1.37 -7.74 5.19
CA SER A 41 1.92 -8.94 5.85
C SER A 41 1.43 -10.25 5.23
N ALA A 42 0.27 -10.26 4.61
CA ALA A 42 -0.27 -11.47 3.97
C ALA A 42 0.25 -11.68 2.54
N LEU A 43 0.98 -10.71 2.01
CA LEU A 43 1.34 -10.67 0.61
C LEU A 43 2.34 -11.78 0.25
N LYS A 44 2.02 -12.57 -0.76
CA LYS A 44 2.88 -13.64 -1.26
C LYS A 44 3.19 -13.49 -2.75
N SER A 45 2.22 -13.01 -3.53
CA SER A 45 2.40 -12.78 -4.96
C SER A 45 2.26 -11.30 -5.26
N TYR A 46 3.30 -10.72 -5.84
CA TYR A 46 3.32 -9.29 -6.14
C TYR A 46 4.24 -9.03 -7.33
N ASP A 47 4.01 -7.91 -7.99
CA ASP A 47 4.80 -7.48 -9.14
C ASP A 47 4.79 -5.95 -9.21
N THR A 48 5.15 -5.39 -10.37
CA THR A 48 5.16 -3.93 -10.54
C THR A 48 3.79 -3.32 -10.34
N SER A 49 2.71 -4.08 -10.59
CA SER A 49 1.36 -3.59 -10.36
C SER A 49 1.12 -3.32 -8.86
N THR A 50 1.74 -4.12 -7.99
CA THR A 50 1.67 -3.90 -6.56
C THR A 50 2.33 -2.56 -6.19
N ILE A 51 3.49 -2.28 -6.78
CA ILE A 51 4.18 -1.01 -6.54
C ILE A 51 3.31 0.15 -7.02
N ALA A 52 2.71 0.03 -8.20
CA ALA A 52 1.85 1.07 -8.74
C ALA A 52 0.65 1.33 -7.82
N LEU A 53 0.06 0.25 -7.28
CA LEU A 53 -1.05 0.36 -6.34
C LEU A 53 -0.64 1.15 -5.09
N LEU A 54 0.51 0.82 -4.54
CA LEU A 54 1.00 1.48 -3.33
C LEU A 54 1.30 2.97 -3.59
N LEU A 55 1.86 3.30 -4.75
CA LEU A 55 2.10 4.68 -5.12
C LEU A 55 0.79 5.45 -5.29
N GLN A 56 -0.20 4.82 -5.88
CA GLN A 56 -1.52 5.42 -6.03
C GLN A 56 -2.17 5.69 -4.68
N ALA A 57 -2.05 4.74 -3.75
CA ALA A 57 -2.56 4.90 -2.40
C ALA A 57 -1.86 6.06 -1.70
N ARG A 58 -0.55 6.17 -1.86
CA ARG A 58 0.22 7.27 -1.26
C ARG A 58 -0.23 8.63 -1.79
N ARG A 59 -0.41 8.74 -3.11
CA ARG A 59 -0.88 9.99 -3.70
C ARG A 59 -2.26 10.37 -3.18
N GLY A 60 -3.15 9.38 -3.08
CA GLY A 60 -4.48 9.61 -2.54
C GLY A 60 -4.44 10.07 -1.09
N ALA A 61 -3.59 9.46 -0.29
CA ALA A 61 -3.43 9.85 1.11
C ALA A 61 -2.92 11.28 1.20
N GLN A 62 -1.93 11.64 0.40
CA GLN A 62 -1.40 13.01 0.40
C GLN A 62 -2.46 14.01 -0.02
N ALA A 63 -3.26 13.68 -1.03
CA ALA A 63 -4.33 14.56 -1.48
C ALA A 63 -5.39 14.75 -0.41
N ALA A 64 -5.58 13.76 0.45
CA ALA A 64 -6.52 13.82 1.55
C ALA A 64 -5.92 14.42 2.83
N GLY A 65 -4.66 14.87 2.78
CA GLY A 65 -3.98 15.43 3.93
C GLY A 65 -3.60 14.38 4.96
N ARG A 66 -3.42 13.12 4.56
CA ARG A 66 -3.13 12.02 5.45
C ARG A 66 -1.69 11.54 5.25
N GLY A 67 -1.09 11.03 6.32
CA GLY A 67 0.18 10.32 6.20
C GLY A 67 -0.02 8.97 5.54
N PHE A 68 1.07 8.30 5.18
CA PHE A 68 1.01 7.01 4.51
C PHE A 68 2.11 6.10 5.03
N THR A 69 1.79 4.85 5.30
CA THR A 69 2.77 3.85 5.70
C THR A 69 2.37 2.48 5.20
N VAL A 70 3.36 1.64 4.94
CA VAL A 70 3.15 0.23 4.59
C VAL A 70 3.83 -0.61 5.66
N THR A 71 3.09 -1.55 6.25
CA THR A 71 3.60 -2.40 7.31
C THR A 71 3.64 -3.85 6.86
N GLY A 72 4.58 -4.61 7.39
CA GLY A 72 4.68 -6.04 7.12
C GLY A 72 5.09 -6.40 5.71
N ALA A 73 5.68 -5.46 4.97
CA ALA A 73 6.07 -5.70 3.58
C ALA A 73 7.13 -6.81 3.50
N PRO A 74 6.97 -7.79 2.58
CA PRO A 74 8.01 -8.79 2.37
C PRO A 74 9.31 -8.12 1.93
N ALA A 75 10.44 -8.68 2.33
CA ALA A 75 11.75 -8.13 1.99
C ALA A 75 11.93 -7.98 0.48
N GLN A 76 11.42 -8.94 -0.30
CA GLN A 76 11.54 -8.87 -1.75
C GLN A 76 10.72 -7.72 -2.33
N LEU A 77 9.59 -7.38 -1.73
CA LEU A 77 8.82 -6.22 -2.16
C LEU A 77 9.58 -4.93 -1.90
N VAL A 78 10.23 -4.83 -0.76
CA VAL A 78 11.08 -3.68 -0.44
C VAL A 78 12.21 -3.56 -1.46
N GLN A 79 12.84 -4.68 -1.81
CA GLN A 79 13.89 -4.70 -2.82
C GLN A 79 13.38 -4.29 -4.19
N LEU A 80 12.17 -4.72 -4.54
CA LEU A 80 11.56 -4.33 -5.81
C LEU A 80 11.30 -2.83 -5.84
N ALA A 81 10.80 -2.27 -4.75
CA ALA A 81 10.59 -0.83 -4.65
C ALA A 81 11.90 -0.07 -4.79
N ALA A 82 12.97 -0.59 -4.18
CA ALA A 82 14.29 0.04 -4.27
C ALA A 82 14.82 0.02 -5.70
N LEU A 83 14.57 -1.06 -6.44
CA LEU A 83 14.95 -1.17 -7.84
C LEU A 83 14.33 -0.07 -8.69
N TYR A 84 13.11 0.32 -8.37
CA TYR A 84 12.41 1.37 -9.09
C TYR A 84 12.63 2.75 -8.49
N GLY A 85 13.47 2.84 -7.44
CA GLY A 85 13.79 4.10 -6.83
C GLY A 85 12.64 4.72 -6.05
N VAL A 86 11.68 3.92 -5.60
CA VAL A 86 10.49 4.42 -4.92
C VAL A 86 10.38 3.97 -3.47
N GLU A 87 11.41 3.35 -2.93
CA GLU A 87 11.40 2.87 -1.56
C GLU A 87 11.09 3.97 -0.56
N GLU A 88 11.75 5.11 -0.69
CA GLU A 88 11.53 6.24 0.20
C GLU A 88 10.13 6.81 0.05
N LEU A 89 9.63 6.83 -1.19
CA LEU A 89 8.32 7.39 -1.48
C LEU A 89 7.20 6.54 -0.87
N LEU A 90 7.43 5.26 -0.66
CA LEU A 90 6.42 4.38 -0.09
C LEU A 90 6.42 4.40 1.44
N SER A 91 7.47 4.88 2.07
CA SER A 91 7.60 4.85 3.54
C SER A 91 7.38 3.43 4.06
N VAL A 92 8.07 2.48 3.42
CA VAL A 92 7.91 1.07 3.78
C VAL A 92 8.58 0.80 5.12
N SER A 93 7.84 0.15 6.00
CA SER A 93 8.31 -0.28 7.30
C SER A 93 8.19 -1.79 7.37
N SER A 94 9.27 -2.49 7.57
CA SER A 94 9.25 -3.95 7.63
C SER A 94 9.77 -4.47 8.97
#